data_103d06ace34d6154470762e3afc45ecf
#
_entry.id   103d06ace34d6154470762e3afc45ecf
#
_cell.length_a   1.000
_cell.length_b   1.000
_cell.length_c   1.000
_cell.angle_alpha   90.00
_cell.angle_beta   90.00
_cell.angle_gamma   90.00
#
_symmetry.space_group_name_H-M   'P 1'
#
loop_
_entity.id
_entity.type
_entity.pdbx_description
1 polymer ?
#
loop_
_entity_poly.entity_id
_entity_poly.type
_entity_poly.pdbx_seq_one_letter_code
_entity_poly.pdbx_strand_id
1 'polypeptide(L)'
;MNDDEGKRIEIWVEDDQDFGGGDGGFSKRGAAWDVDPDGNKGSNEVGDVQRTDRPTQQGTASVTLVIRLNGRVFREGTVVAKGALPYDGDIGSGLLAITGGTGGHAGISGVIRVESWNPKKYSVQ
;
A
#
# COMPACT_ATOMS: atom_id res chain seq x y z
N MET A 1 18.27 19.29 -2.26
CA MET A 1 16.89 18.88 -2.08
C MET A 1 16.77 17.41 -2.41
N ASN A 2 16.08 16.71 -1.60
CA ASN A 2 15.85 15.30 -1.75
C ASN A 2 14.83 15.03 -2.82
N ASP A 3 15.00 13.98 -3.59
CA ASP A 3 14.04 13.65 -4.63
C ASP A 3 12.65 13.36 -4.06
N ASP A 4 12.57 12.96 -2.80
CA ASP A 4 11.30 12.66 -2.15
C ASP A 4 10.58 13.90 -1.62
N GLU A 5 11.31 15.02 -1.45
CA GLU A 5 10.69 16.21 -0.93
C GLU A 5 9.71 16.77 -1.94
N GLY A 6 8.49 16.96 -1.51
CA GLY A 6 7.41 17.41 -2.36
C GLY A 6 6.84 16.37 -3.29
N LYS A 7 7.41 15.16 -3.33
CA LYS A 7 6.82 14.06 -4.08
C LYS A 7 5.91 13.27 -3.17
N ARG A 8 4.68 13.15 -3.60
CA ARG A 8 3.75 12.24 -2.93
C ARG A 8 4.11 10.82 -3.32
N ILE A 9 4.18 9.94 -2.34
CA ILE A 9 4.37 8.53 -2.62
C ILE A 9 3.06 7.97 -3.13
N GLU A 10 3.01 7.67 -4.42
CA GLU A 10 1.89 7.01 -5.06
C GLU A 10 2.42 5.77 -5.75
N ILE A 11 1.80 4.65 -5.51
CA ILE A 11 2.24 3.40 -6.11
C ILE A 11 1.07 2.66 -6.75
N TRP A 12 1.40 1.97 -7.82
CA TRP A 12 0.52 1.11 -8.57
C TRP A 12 0.97 -0.32 -8.31
N VAL A 13 0.05 -1.20 -7.94
CA VAL A 13 0.41 -2.58 -7.60
C VAL A 13 -0.14 -3.53 -8.65
N GLU A 14 0.76 -4.39 -9.14
CA GLU A 14 0.43 -5.41 -10.12
C GLU A 14 0.96 -6.77 -9.68
N ASP A 15 0.44 -7.79 -10.33
CA ASP A 15 0.90 -9.16 -10.17
C ASP A 15 0.77 -9.68 -8.75
N ASP A 16 -0.34 -9.35 -8.12
CA ASP A 16 -0.65 -9.82 -6.78
C ASP A 16 -0.60 -11.34 -6.73
N GLN A 17 0.22 -11.85 -5.82
CA GLN A 17 0.18 -13.25 -5.47
C GLN A 17 -0.60 -13.42 -4.19
N ASP A 18 -1.54 -14.34 -4.20
CA ASP A 18 -2.35 -14.66 -3.04
C ASP A 18 -1.69 -15.83 -2.33
N PHE A 19 -1.24 -15.59 -1.10
CA PHE A 19 -0.61 -16.62 -0.29
C PHE A 19 -1.62 -17.37 0.58
N GLY A 20 -2.92 -17.09 0.39
CA GLY A 20 -3.95 -17.62 1.24
C GLY A 20 -3.85 -17.02 2.64
N GLY A 21 -4.67 -17.47 3.52
CA GLY A 21 -4.61 -17.02 4.88
C GLY A 21 -5.24 -18.05 5.79
N GLY A 22 -4.68 -18.24 6.96
CA GLY A 22 -5.34 -18.95 8.01
C GLY A 22 -6.42 -18.06 8.60
N ASP A 23 -7.38 -18.62 9.27
CA ASP A 23 -8.39 -17.90 10.03
C ASP A 23 -9.23 -16.92 9.21
N GLY A 24 -9.48 -17.25 7.94
CA GLY A 24 -10.31 -16.41 7.09
C GLY A 24 -9.65 -15.13 6.58
N GLY A 25 -8.36 -14.96 6.80
CA GLY A 25 -7.63 -13.82 6.29
C GLY A 25 -7.06 -14.08 4.90
N PHE A 26 -6.63 -13.01 4.25
CA PHE A 26 -5.99 -13.06 2.94
C PHE A 26 -4.67 -12.33 3.01
N SER A 27 -3.64 -12.91 2.42
CA SER A 27 -2.34 -12.29 2.32
C SER A 27 -1.96 -12.21 0.85
N LYS A 28 -1.59 -11.01 0.40
CA LYS A 28 -1.26 -10.76 -1.00
C LYS A 28 0.05 -10.01 -1.08
N ARG A 29 0.78 -10.27 -2.15
CA ARG A 29 2.04 -9.60 -2.42
C ARG A 29 2.09 -9.23 -3.90
N GLY A 30 2.55 -8.04 -4.20
CA GLY A 30 2.65 -7.58 -5.58
C GLY A 30 3.81 -6.62 -5.77
N ALA A 31 4.25 -6.50 -7.01
CA ALA A 31 5.24 -5.51 -7.38
C ALA A 31 4.61 -4.13 -7.35
N ALA A 32 5.37 -3.14 -6.93
CA ALA A 32 4.94 -1.76 -6.87
C ALA A 32 5.64 -0.95 -7.96
N TRP A 33 4.86 -0.14 -8.66
CA TRP A 33 5.33 0.71 -9.74
C TRP A 33 5.02 2.16 -9.40
N ASP A 34 5.74 3.09 -9.99
CA ASP A 34 5.37 4.49 -9.86
C ASP A 34 4.10 4.78 -10.67
N VAL A 35 3.53 5.95 -10.44
CA VAL A 35 2.31 6.40 -11.12
C VAL A 35 2.68 7.59 -11.98
N ASP A 36 2.25 7.58 -13.23
CA ASP A 36 2.55 8.66 -14.16
C ASP A 36 1.62 9.87 -13.91
N PRO A 37 1.88 11.02 -14.57
CA PRO A 37 1.03 12.21 -14.36
C PRO A 37 -0.44 12.01 -14.71
N ASP A 38 -0.76 11.03 -15.54
CA ASP A 38 -2.14 10.73 -15.91
C ASP A 38 -2.82 9.76 -14.93
N GLY A 39 -2.11 9.34 -13.90
CA GLY A 39 -2.65 8.43 -12.91
C GLY A 39 -2.56 6.96 -13.30
N ASN A 40 -1.81 6.63 -14.33
CA ASN A 40 -1.62 5.26 -14.79
C ASN A 40 -0.29 4.70 -14.31
N LYS A 41 -0.09 3.39 -14.53
CA LYS A 41 1.15 2.74 -14.20
C LYS A 41 2.32 3.43 -14.91
N GLY A 42 3.31 3.81 -14.15
CA GLY A 42 4.53 4.38 -14.69
C GLY A 42 5.50 3.32 -15.18
N SER A 43 6.71 3.73 -15.48
CA SER A 43 7.72 2.87 -16.09
C SER A 43 8.74 2.32 -15.10
N ASN A 44 8.71 2.76 -13.84
CA ASN A 44 9.71 2.36 -12.85
C ASN A 44 9.11 1.46 -11.79
N GLU A 45 9.69 0.28 -11.61
CA GLU A 45 9.36 -0.56 -10.48
C GLU A 45 10.04 0.02 -9.25
N VAL A 46 9.24 0.37 -8.24
CA VAL A 46 9.73 1.11 -7.07
C VAL A 46 9.81 0.26 -5.81
N GLY A 47 9.38 -0.99 -5.88
CA GLY A 47 9.46 -1.88 -4.74
C GLY A 47 8.40 -2.96 -4.78
N ASP A 48 7.95 -3.36 -3.61
CA ASP A 48 6.88 -4.34 -3.49
C ASP A 48 5.97 -3.99 -2.34
N VAL A 49 4.78 -4.59 -2.36
CA VAL A 49 3.76 -4.38 -1.35
C VAL A 49 3.31 -5.74 -0.84
N GLN A 50 3.19 -5.84 0.47
CA GLN A 50 2.55 -6.98 1.10
C GLN A 50 1.34 -6.47 1.88
N ARG A 51 0.21 -7.12 1.69
CA ARG A 51 -1.03 -6.72 2.34
C ARG A 51 -1.70 -7.94 2.95
N THR A 52 -2.15 -7.79 4.20
CA THR A 52 -2.91 -8.82 4.90
C THR A 52 -4.26 -8.25 5.27
N ASP A 53 -5.32 -8.90 4.84
CA ASP A 53 -6.70 -8.50 5.10
C ASP A 53 -7.37 -9.57 5.95
N ARG A 54 -8.04 -9.16 7.01
CA ARG A 54 -8.79 -10.08 7.86
C ARG A 54 -10.20 -9.55 8.02
N PRO A 55 -11.21 -10.22 7.41
CA PRO A 55 -12.60 -9.80 7.58
C PRO A 55 -13.02 -9.90 9.03
N THR A 56 -13.85 -8.94 9.45
CA THR A 56 -14.46 -8.91 10.76
C THR A 56 -15.97 -9.18 10.61
N GLN A 57 -16.67 -9.26 11.73
CA GLN A 57 -18.10 -9.55 11.71
C GLN A 57 -18.98 -8.33 11.39
N GLN A 58 -18.41 -7.17 11.16
CA GLN A 58 -19.17 -5.92 11.11
C GLN A 58 -19.09 -5.21 9.77
N GLY A 59 -18.94 -5.96 8.69
CA GLY A 59 -18.85 -5.34 7.36
C GLY A 59 -17.56 -4.59 7.12
N THR A 60 -16.51 -4.93 7.85
CA THR A 60 -15.19 -4.35 7.66
C THR A 60 -14.13 -5.46 7.59
N ALA A 61 -12.96 -5.09 7.15
CA ALA A 61 -11.78 -5.94 7.23
C ALA A 61 -10.65 -5.16 7.86
N SER A 62 -9.92 -5.82 8.74
CA SER A 62 -8.69 -5.27 9.31
C SER A 62 -7.58 -5.46 8.29
N VAL A 63 -6.87 -4.39 7.95
CA VAL A 63 -5.87 -4.39 6.89
C VAL A 63 -4.53 -3.97 7.45
N THR A 64 -3.50 -4.73 7.14
CA THR A 64 -2.11 -4.36 7.40
C THR A 64 -1.40 -4.28 6.06
N LEU A 65 -0.74 -3.16 5.81
CA LEU A 65 -0.06 -2.87 4.57
C LEU A 65 1.40 -2.60 4.85
N VAL A 66 2.27 -3.28 4.12
CA VAL A 66 3.72 -3.04 4.19
C VAL A 66 4.19 -2.70 2.78
N ILE A 67 4.73 -1.50 2.63
CA ILE A 67 5.29 -1.04 1.36
C ILE A 67 6.80 -1.02 1.51
N ARG A 68 7.51 -1.74 0.64
CA ARG A 68 8.97 -1.72 0.61
C ARG A 68 9.41 -0.98 -0.63
N LEU A 69 10.15 0.09 -0.43
CA LEU A 69 10.64 0.95 -1.51
C LEU A 69 12.13 0.68 -1.72
N ASN A 70 12.53 0.63 -2.99
CA ASN A 70 13.85 0.14 -3.37
C ASN A 70 14.88 1.25 -3.65
N GLY A 71 14.51 2.51 -3.48
CA GLY A 71 15.42 3.63 -3.70
C GLY A 71 15.45 4.20 -5.11
N ARG A 72 14.62 3.69 -6.01
CA ARG A 72 14.67 4.17 -7.40
C ARG A 72 14.03 5.54 -7.59
N VAL A 73 12.79 5.68 -7.17
CA VAL A 73 12.03 6.93 -7.30
C VAL A 73 11.83 7.54 -5.93
N PHE A 74 11.57 6.70 -4.96
CA PHE A 74 11.40 7.09 -3.56
C PHE A 74 12.56 6.54 -2.77
N ARG A 75 12.89 7.15 -1.63
CA ARG A 75 13.95 6.67 -0.76
C ARG A 75 13.74 5.22 -0.38
N GLU A 76 14.83 4.49 -0.27
CA GLU A 76 14.78 3.12 0.20
C GLU A 76 14.28 3.07 1.63
N GLY A 77 13.40 2.12 1.90
CA GLY A 77 12.85 1.91 3.24
C GLY A 77 11.48 1.30 3.17
N THR A 78 10.85 1.15 4.33
CA THR A 78 9.52 0.59 4.43
C THR A 78 8.55 1.58 5.04
N VAL A 79 7.28 1.44 4.66
CA VAL A 79 6.17 2.15 5.28
C VAL A 79 5.14 1.11 5.69
N VAL A 80 4.67 1.18 6.92
CA VAL A 80 3.67 0.26 7.45
C VAL A 80 2.43 1.05 7.83
N ALA A 81 1.27 0.55 7.40
CA ALA A 81 0.00 1.19 7.71
C ALA A 81 -1.03 0.13 8.10
N LYS A 82 -1.96 0.51 8.97
CA LYS A 82 -3.01 -0.38 9.45
C LYS A 82 -4.32 0.37 9.55
N GLY A 83 -5.41 -0.37 9.44
CA GLY A 83 -6.73 0.20 9.62
C GLY A 83 -7.82 -0.77 9.24
N ALA A 84 -9.03 -0.25 9.16
CA ALA A 84 -10.20 -1.02 8.75
C ALA A 84 -10.74 -0.45 7.45
N LEU A 85 -11.03 -1.33 6.51
CA LEU A 85 -11.64 -0.97 5.24
C LEU A 85 -12.99 -1.64 5.12
N PRO A 86 -13.91 -1.08 4.34
CA PRO A 86 -15.19 -1.74 4.11
C PRO A 86 -15.01 -3.12 3.49
N TYR A 87 -15.84 -4.06 3.88
CA TYR A 87 -15.82 -5.42 3.34
C TYR A 87 -17.24 -5.90 3.10
N ASP A 88 -17.52 -6.25 1.86
CA ASP A 88 -18.81 -6.83 1.45
C ASP A 88 -18.51 -7.81 0.32
N GLY A 89 -17.91 -8.93 0.68
CA GLY A 89 -17.39 -9.87 -0.31
C GLY A 89 -16.06 -9.45 -0.90
N ASP A 90 -15.83 -8.16 -0.98
CA ASP A 90 -14.57 -7.56 -1.47
C ASP A 90 -14.16 -6.44 -0.54
N ILE A 91 -12.85 -6.19 -0.46
CA ILE A 91 -12.32 -5.12 0.37
C ILE A 91 -12.46 -3.80 -0.38
N GLY A 92 -13.12 -2.84 0.24
CA GLY A 92 -13.34 -1.52 -0.36
C GLY A 92 -12.14 -0.58 -0.23
N SER A 93 -12.36 0.65 -0.66
CA SER A 93 -11.37 1.74 -0.59
C SER A 93 -11.48 2.48 0.73
N GLY A 94 -10.43 3.17 1.12
CA GLY A 94 -10.44 3.97 2.34
C GLY A 94 -9.07 4.42 2.75
N LEU A 95 -8.92 4.75 4.03
CA LEU A 95 -7.67 5.27 4.59
C LEU A 95 -7.13 4.32 5.65
N LEU A 96 -5.81 4.13 5.62
CA LEU A 96 -5.08 3.39 6.65
C LEU A 96 -4.15 4.36 7.36
N ALA A 97 -4.03 4.23 8.67
CA ALA A 97 -3.09 5.05 9.44
C ALA A 97 -1.68 4.49 9.31
N ILE A 98 -0.72 5.35 9.02
CA ILE A 98 0.68 4.96 9.01
C ILE A 98 1.11 4.72 10.46
N THR A 99 1.64 3.54 10.73
CA THR A 99 2.06 3.16 12.07
C THR A 99 3.57 3.17 12.24
N GLY A 100 4.33 3.28 11.15
CA GLY A 100 5.77 3.37 11.23
C GLY A 100 6.43 3.25 9.88
N GLY A 101 7.74 3.45 9.88
CA GLY A 101 8.56 3.30 8.70
C GLY A 101 10.00 3.03 9.09
N THR A 102 10.80 2.62 8.13
CA THR A 102 12.24 2.35 8.32
C THR A 102 13.03 2.96 7.19
N GLY A 103 14.35 3.02 7.36
CA GLY A 103 15.24 3.57 6.34
C GLY A 103 14.94 5.03 6.08
N GLY A 104 14.79 5.40 4.83
CA GLY A 104 14.47 6.77 4.44
C GLY A 104 13.09 7.24 4.87
N HIS A 105 12.26 6.35 5.41
CA HIS A 105 10.91 6.67 5.85
C HIS A 105 10.74 6.54 7.36
N ALA A 106 11.83 6.49 8.11
CA ALA A 106 11.76 6.48 9.58
C ALA A 106 11.07 7.75 10.06
N GLY A 107 10.13 7.59 10.97
CA GLY A 107 9.37 8.73 11.51
C GLY A 107 8.22 9.20 10.65
N ILE A 108 7.94 8.54 9.53
CA ILE A 108 6.81 8.92 8.68
C ILE A 108 5.50 8.76 9.43
N SER A 109 4.58 9.68 9.22
CA SER A 109 3.25 9.65 9.83
C SER A 109 2.23 10.11 8.79
N GLY A 110 0.96 9.96 9.15
CA GLY A 110 -0.14 10.35 8.29
C GLY A 110 -1.00 9.15 7.91
N VAL A 111 -1.59 9.21 6.75
CA VAL A 111 -2.47 8.14 6.28
C VAL A 111 -2.10 7.72 4.86
N ILE A 112 -2.48 6.50 4.52
CA ILE A 112 -2.38 6.00 3.16
C ILE A 112 -3.80 5.84 2.63
N ARG A 113 -4.07 6.47 1.49
CA ARG A 113 -5.31 6.25 0.76
C ARG A 113 -5.19 4.99 -0.06
N VAL A 114 -6.15 4.11 0.11
CA VAL A 114 -6.21 2.83 -0.60
C VAL A 114 -7.32 2.91 -1.63
N GLU A 115 -6.95 2.70 -2.89
CA GLU A 115 -7.92 2.48 -3.96
C GLU A 115 -7.79 1.01 -4.32
N SER A 116 -8.83 0.23 -4.01
CA SER A 116 -8.69 -1.21 -3.94
C SER A 116 -9.07 -1.95 -5.21
N TRP A 117 -9.52 -1.24 -6.22
CA TRP A 117 -9.93 -1.93 -7.44
C TRP A 117 -9.21 -1.43 -8.65
N ASN A 118 -8.93 -2.31 -9.45
CA ASN A 118 -8.39 -2.30 -10.79
C ASN A 118 -8.22 -0.92 -11.41
N PRO A 119 -7.09 -0.24 -11.22
CA PRO A 119 -5.88 -0.74 -10.56
C PRO A 119 -5.89 -0.52 -9.05
N LYS A 120 -5.07 -1.29 -8.35
CA LYS A 120 -4.81 -1.04 -6.94
C LYS A 120 -3.79 0.07 -6.84
N LYS A 121 -4.14 1.12 -6.14
CA LYS A 121 -3.26 2.26 -5.91
C LYS A 121 -3.20 2.57 -4.43
N TYR A 122 -2.02 2.95 -3.98
CA TYR A 122 -1.81 3.42 -2.62
C TYR A 122 -1.13 4.76 -2.68
N SER A 123 -1.66 5.74 -1.96
CA SER A 123 -1.11 7.10 -1.94
C SER A 123 -0.91 7.54 -0.50
N VAL A 124 0.29 8.00 -0.18
CA VAL A 124 0.57 8.61 1.12
C VAL A 124 0.01 10.03 1.09
N GLN A 125 -0.83 10.33 2.04
CA GLN A 125 -1.47 11.65 2.13
C GLN A 125 -0.74 12.58 3.08
#